data_8f14ba7c70ac49c4a7c006eb3625c6ed
#
_entry.id   8f14ba7c70ac49c4a7c006eb3625c6ed
#
_cell.length_a   1.000
_cell.length_b   1.000
_cell.length_c   1.000
_cell.angle_alpha   90.00
_cell.angle_beta   90.00
_cell.angle_gamma   90.00
#
_symmetry.space_group_name_H-M   'P 1'
#
loop_
_entity.id
_entity.type
_entity.pdbx_description
1 polymer ?
#
loop_
_entity_poly.entity_id
_entity_poly.type
_entity_poly.pdbx_seq_one_letter_code
_entity_poly.pdbx_strand_id
1 'polypeptide(L)'
;MIIDEKEISQARIDWGKGIVAMSNGFESGGIEKATLIANDILDRLYGFEFGPILFKPTQSGGEQTFRHNKEGALSYFVGHNSKYPLDNGFGIKFWREVKSETSAVLVDKDIAMWMGWVFLTNKDGDLVKVDKSWGYKKAPSGELKIILHHSSLPYEI
;
A
#
# COMPACT_ATOMS: atom_id res chain seq x y z
N MET A 1 20.71 -8.08 -11.44
CA MET A 1 20.48 -7.39 -10.16
C MET A 1 19.65 -8.32 -9.28
N ILE A 2 20.19 -8.67 -8.13
CA ILE A 2 19.49 -9.54 -7.18
C ILE A 2 18.95 -8.65 -6.06
N ILE A 3 17.69 -8.84 -5.73
CA ILE A 3 17.07 -8.17 -4.60
C ILE A 3 17.58 -8.78 -3.30
N ASP A 4 17.94 -7.96 -2.31
CA ASP A 4 18.26 -8.44 -0.97
C ASP A 4 17.13 -8.20 0.04
N GLU A 5 17.19 -8.88 1.17
CA GLU A 5 16.16 -8.78 2.20
C GLU A 5 16.06 -7.39 2.84
N LYS A 6 17.16 -6.64 2.87
CA LYS A 6 17.16 -5.26 3.39
C LYS A 6 16.33 -4.33 2.52
N GLU A 7 16.41 -4.51 1.20
CA GLU A 7 15.60 -3.75 0.25
C GLU A 7 14.11 -4.02 0.45
N ILE A 8 13.74 -5.29 0.67
CA ILE A 8 12.34 -5.69 0.90
C ILE A 8 11.85 -5.11 2.23
N SER A 9 12.68 -5.16 3.28
CA SER A 9 12.36 -4.56 4.57
C SER A 9 12.16 -3.04 4.45
N GLN A 10 13.06 -2.36 3.75
CA GLN A 10 12.96 -0.92 3.54
C GLN A 10 11.71 -0.54 2.74
N ALA A 11 11.36 -1.33 1.72
CA ALA A 11 10.14 -1.10 0.94
C ALA A 11 8.88 -1.14 1.81
N ARG A 12 8.82 -2.08 2.77
CA ARG A 12 7.69 -2.15 3.71
C ARG A 12 7.67 -0.97 4.68
N ILE A 13 8.84 -0.57 5.19
CA ILE A 13 8.97 0.61 6.05
C ILE A 13 8.51 1.87 5.31
N ASP A 14 8.94 2.04 4.07
CA ASP A 14 8.59 3.21 3.25
C ASP A 14 7.10 3.24 2.95
N TRP A 15 6.48 2.09 2.70
CA TRP A 15 5.04 2.00 2.53
C TRP A 15 4.30 2.46 3.79
N GLY A 16 4.71 1.97 4.95
CA GLY A 16 4.11 2.35 6.22
C GLY A 16 4.23 3.83 6.53
N LYS A 17 5.43 4.40 6.30
CA LYS A 17 5.66 5.85 6.43
C LYS A 17 4.77 6.63 5.47
N GLY A 18 4.56 6.12 4.27
CA GLY A 18 3.70 6.73 3.27
C GLY A 18 2.25 6.81 3.74
N ILE A 19 1.73 5.73 4.30
CA ILE A 19 0.36 5.70 4.84
C ILE A 19 0.20 6.71 5.99
N VAL A 20 1.16 6.77 6.89
CA VAL A 20 1.13 7.76 8.00
C VAL A 20 1.20 9.19 7.44
N ALA A 21 2.02 9.42 6.42
CA ALA A 21 2.13 10.73 5.78
C ALA A 21 0.81 11.16 5.11
N MET A 22 0.08 10.23 4.47
CA MET A 22 -1.25 10.53 3.90
C MET A 22 -2.21 11.01 4.98
N SER A 23 -2.27 10.32 6.11
CA SER A 23 -3.12 10.67 7.24
C SER A 23 -2.76 12.04 7.81
N ASN A 24 -1.46 12.29 8.07
CA ASN A 24 -0.99 13.58 8.57
C ASN A 24 -1.26 14.71 7.59
N GLY A 25 -1.08 14.46 6.31
CA GLY A 25 -1.37 15.42 5.24
C GLY A 25 -2.83 15.80 5.17
N PHE A 26 -3.71 14.83 5.33
CA PHE A 26 -5.15 15.07 5.36
C PHE A 26 -5.55 15.93 6.57
N GLU A 27 -5.00 15.63 7.73
CA GLU A 27 -5.30 16.39 8.95
C GLU A 27 -4.80 17.84 8.89
N SER A 28 -3.66 18.09 8.23
CA SER A 28 -3.05 19.43 8.17
C SER A 28 -3.45 20.25 6.95
N GLY A 29 -3.84 19.62 5.86
CA GLY A 29 -4.12 20.31 4.59
C GLY A 29 -5.29 19.77 3.79
N GLY A 30 -6.09 18.85 4.36
CA GLY A 30 -7.29 18.32 3.73
C GLY A 30 -6.99 17.37 2.56
N ILE A 31 -8.02 17.11 1.75
CA ILE A 31 -7.94 16.17 0.64
C ILE A 31 -6.90 16.56 -0.42
N GLU A 32 -6.71 17.85 -0.66
CA GLU A 32 -5.74 18.29 -1.66
C GLU A 32 -4.32 17.87 -1.28
N LYS A 33 -3.93 18.11 -0.03
CA LYS A 33 -2.61 17.74 0.49
C LYS A 33 -2.44 16.22 0.54
N ALA A 34 -3.45 15.50 1.03
CA ALA A 34 -3.43 14.04 1.06
C ALA A 34 -3.26 13.44 -0.34
N THR A 35 -3.95 14.01 -1.34
CA THR A 35 -3.86 13.55 -2.72
C THR A 35 -2.47 13.75 -3.30
N LEU A 36 -1.83 14.89 -3.04
CA LEU A 36 -0.45 15.14 -3.50
C LEU A 36 0.52 14.12 -2.90
N ILE A 37 0.41 13.87 -1.59
CA ILE A 37 1.24 12.89 -0.89
C ILE A 37 1.01 11.48 -1.45
N ALA A 38 -0.24 11.08 -1.60
CA ALA A 38 -0.58 9.75 -2.10
C ALA A 38 -0.11 9.54 -3.55
N ASN A 39 -0.24 10.54 -4.41
CA ASN A 39 0.30 10.49 -5.78
C ASN A 39 1.81 10.25 -5.78
N ASP A 40 2.55 10.98 -4.95
CA ASP A 40 4.00 10.81 -4.85
C ASP A 40 4.36 9.40 -4.38
N ILE A 41 3.67 8.89 -3.38
CA ILE A 41 3.91 7.55 -2.85
C ILE A 41 3.60 6.48 -3.90
N LEU A 42 2.49 6.60 -4.62
CA LEU A 42 2.15 5.66 -5.69
C LEU A 42 3.19 5.66 -6.80
N ASP A 43 3.70 6.83 -7.18
CA ASP A 43 4.74 6.94 -8.22
C ASP A 43 6.07 6.34 -7.76
N ARG A 44 6.44 6.53 -6.49
CA ARG A 44 7.72 6.02 -5.98
C ARG A 44 7.70 4.54 -5.64
N LEU A 45 6.60 4.04 -5.08
CA LEU A 45 6.57 2.70 -4.49
C LEU A 45 5.90 1.65 -5.37
N TYR A 46 5.04 2.05 -6.31
CA TYR A 46 4.31 1.12 -7.17
C TYR A 46 4.82 1.17 -8.60
N GLY A 47 4.90 0.00 -9.23
CA GLY A 47 5.48 -0.15 -10.55
C GLY A 47 4.50 0.00 -11.70
N PHE A 48 3.72 1.07 -11.74
CA PHE A 48 2.77 1.31 -12.85
C PHE A 48 3.47 1.41 -14.21
N GLU A 49 4.75 1.74 -14.25
CA GLU A 49 5.55 1.73 -15.47
C GLU A 49 5.73 0.34 -16.09
N PHE A 50 5.55 -0.72 -15.31
CA PHE A 50 5.64 -2.10 -15.81
C PHE A 50 4.33 -2.63 -16.38
N GLY A 51 3.21 -1.98 -16.10
CA GLY A 51 1.88 -2.42 -16.50
C GLY A 51 0.87 -2.31 -15.37
N PRO A 52 -0.23 -3.06 -15.43
CA PRO A 52 -1.21 -3.07 -14.36
C PRO A 52 -0.59 -3.60 -13.07
N ILE A 53 -0.96 -3.00 -11.94
CA ILE A 53 -0.59 -3.52 -10.62
C ILE A 53 -1.65 -4.54 -10.20
N LEU A 54 -1.21 -5.68 -9.73
CA LEU A 54 -2.12 -6.71 -9.22
C LEU A 54 -2.50 -6.32 -7.79
N PHE A 55 -3.44 -5.40 -7.68
CA PHE A 55 -3.81 -4.80 -6.41
C PHE A 55 -5.24 -5.14 -6.02
N LYS A 56 -5.36 -5.90 -4.92
CA LYS A 56 -6.63 -6.13 -4.23
C LYS A 56 -6.52 -5.50 -2.83
N PRO A 57 -7.08 -4.29 -2.65
CA PRO A 57 -7.05 -3.60 -1.36
C PRO A 57 -7.80 -4.34 -0.26
N THR A 58 -7.52 -3.99 0.99
CA THR A 58 -8.17 -4.62 2.16
C THR A 58 -9.69 -4.47 2.15
N GLN A 59 -10.17 -3.27 1.84
CA GLN A 59 -11.59 -2.90 2.01
C GLN A 59 -12.25 -2.46 0.71
N SER A 60 -11.79 -2.94 -0.42
CA SER A 60 -12.49 -2.78 -1.69
C SER A 60 -13.45 -3.93 -1.90
N GLY A 61 -14.57 -3.67 -2.57
CA GLY A 61 -15.58 -4.69 -2.82
C GLY A 61 -16.39 -4.43 -4.08
N GLY A 62 -17.29 -5.39 -4.40
CA GLY A 62 -18.13 -5.30 -5.57
C GLY A 62 -17.34 -5.36 -6.88
N GLU A 63 -17.84 -4.65 -7.88
CA GLU A 63 -17.23 -4.65 -9.22
C GLU A 63 -15.84 -4.01 -9.25
N GLN A 64 -15.53 -3.15 -8.26
CA GLN A 64 -14.26 -2.43 -8.19
C GLN A 64 -13.32 -3.01 -7.12
N THR A 65 -13.42 -4.30 -6.88
CA THR A 65 -12.56 -4.99 -5.90
C THR A 65 -11.08 -4.88 -6.25
N PHE A 66 -10.74 -4.97 -7.53
CA PHE A 66 -9.34 -4.95 -8.01
C PHE A 66 -9.01 -3.57 -8.59
N ARG A 67 -7.83 -3.05 -8.22
CA ARG A 67 -7.41 -1.69 -8.57
C ARG A 67 -6.10 -1.74 -9.35
N HIS A 68 -6.18 -1.94 -10.67
CA HIS A 68 -5.01 -2.18 -11.52
C HIS A 68 -4.34 -0.92 -12.04
N ASN A 69 -5.03 0.23 -12.01
CA ASN A 69 -4.48 1.50 -12.46
C ASN A 69 -4.29 2.48 -11.31
N LYS A 70 -3.53 3.52 -11.57
CA LYS A 70 -3.18 4.53 -10.55
C LYS A 70 -4.42 5.26 -10.02
N GLU A 71 -5.38 5.59 -10.88
CA GLU A 71 -6.61 6.28 -10.46
C GLU A 71 -7.38 5.46 -9.42
N GLY A 72 -7.56 4.17 -9.68
CA GLY A 72 -8.25 3.27 -8.76
C GLY A 72 -7.51 3.08 -7.44
N ALA A 73 -6.19 2.99 -7.49
CA ALA A 73 -5.35 2.89 -6.30
C ALA A 73 -5.40 4.19 -5.47
N LEU A 74 -5.29 5.34 -6.13
CA LEU A 74 -5.36 6.65 -5.47
C LEU A 74 -6.70 6.84 -4.76
N SER A 75 -7.80 6.51 -5.44
CA SER A 75 -9.13 6.61 -4.85
C SER A 75 -9.26 5.75 -3.60
N TYR A 76 -8.73 4.53 -3.63
CA TYR A 76 -8.76 3.68 -2.44
C TYR A 76 -8.08 4.35 -1.23
N PHE A 77 -6.92 4.97 -1.44
CA PHE A 77 -6.15 5.55 -0.34
C PHE A 77 -6.71 6.87 0.18
N VAL A 78 -7.25 7.73 -0.67
CA VAL A 78 -7.70 9.07 -0.24
C VAL A 78 -9.20 9.31 -0.39
N GLY A 79 -9.93 8.45 -1.08
CA GLY A 79 -11.36 8.62 -1.33
C GLY A 79 -11.67 9.83 -2.20
N HIS A 80 -12.87 10.39 -2.00
CA HIS A 80 -13.31 11.64 -2.65
C HIS A 80 -13.38 11.57 -4.19
N ASN A 81 -13.54 10.37 -4.74
CA ASN A 81 -13.68 10.15 -6.17
C ASN A 81 -15.04 9.52 -6.48
N SER A 82 -15.92 10.25 -7.16
CA SER A 82 -17.28 9.80 -7.44
C SER A 82 -17.34 8.54 -8.33
N LYS A 83 -16.28 8.24 -9.07
CA LYS A 83 -16.19 7.00 -9.86
C LYS A 83 -16.02 5.76 -8.99
N TYR A 84 -15.60 5.93 -7.74
CA TYR A 84 -15.41 4.86 -6.76
C TYR A 84 -16.22 5.18 -5.49
N PRO A 85 -17.55 5.08 -5.56
CA PRO A 85 -18.43 5.60 -4.50
C PRO A 85 -18.32 4.86 -3.16
N LEU A 86 -17.75 3.65 -3.15
CA LEU A 86 -17.58 2.87 -1.92
C LEU A 86 -16.26 3.20 -1.19
N ASP A 87 -15.38 4.00 -1.78
CA ASP A 87 -14.10 4.32 -1.18
C ASP A 87 -14.23 5.39 -0.10
N ASN A 88 -13.69 5.09 1.07
CA ASN A 88 -13.69 6.00 2.23
C ASN A 88 -12.30 6.60 2.52
N GLY A 89 -11.29 6.25 1.72
CA GLY A 89 -9.94 6.72 1.95
C GLY A 89 -9.23 5.96 3.05
N PHE A 90 -8.78 4.75 2.75
CA PHE A 90 -8.06 3.94 3.74
C PHE A 90 -6.82 4.65 4.30
N GLY A 91 -6.11 5.41 3.47
CA GLY A 91 -4.88 6.12 3.88
C GLY A 91 -5.10 7.34 4.77
N ILE A 92 -6.33 7.88 4.83
CA ILE A 92 -6.65 9.08 5.60
C ILE A 92 -7.42 8.81 6.89
N LYS A 93 -7.33 7.58 7.40
CA LYS A 93 -8.01 7.16 8.65
C LYS A 93 -7.17 7.42 9.90
N PHE A 94 -6.40 8.49 9.91
CA PHE A 94 -5.63 8.96 11.07
C PHE A 94 -4.57 7.96 11.56
N TRP A 95 -3.88 7.30 10.64
CA TRP A 95 -2.84 6.35 10.98
C TRP A 95 -1.62 7.04 11.60
N ARG A 96 -1.05 6.42 12.64
CA ARG A 96 0.12 6.92 13.36
C ARG A 96 1.31 5.98 13.28
N GLU A 97 1.07 4.69 13.15
CA GLU A 97 2.12 3.68 13.12
C GLU A 97 1.72 2.53 12.22
N VAL A 98 2.68 2.04 11.45
CA VAL A 98 2.52 0.83 10.63
C VAL A 98 3.71 -0.07 10.89
N LYS A 99 3.46 -1.30 11.31
CA LYS A 99 4.48 -2.33 11.53
C LYS A 99 4.17 -3.55 10.69
N SER A 100 5.19 -4.32 10.33
CA SER A 100 5.01 -5.58 9.62
C SER A 100 5.73 -6.71 10.33
N GLU A 101 5.19 -7.92 10.15
CA GLU A 101 5.76 -9.16 10.68
C GLU A 101 5.82 -10.16 9.54
N THR A 102 7.03 -10.57 9.18
CA THR A 102 7.27 -11.46 8.04
C THR A 102 6.89 -12.90 8.37
N SER A 103 6.05 -13.50 7.52
CA SER A 103 5.85 -14.95 7.52
C SER A 103 6.92 -15.63 6.66
N ALA A 104 7.08 -15.21 5.40
CA ALA A 104 8.08 -15.74 4.50
C ALA A 104 8.40 -14.76 3.38
N VAL A 105 9.58 -14.93 2.79
CA VAL A 105 10.07 -14.17 1.64
C VAL A 105 10.64 -15.15 0.62
N LEU A 106 10.38 -14.90 -0.65
CA LEU A 106 10.99 -15.63 -1.76
C LEU A 106 11.63 -14.62 -2.70
N VAL A 107 12.89 -14.80 -3.01
CA VAL A 107 13.62 -13.92 -3.95
C VAL A 107 14.06 -14.73 -5.15
N ASP A 108 13.77 -14.23 -6.35
CA ASP A 108 14.25 -14.75 -7.60
C ASP A 108 14.76 -13.62 -8.49
N LYS A 109 16.05 -13.34 -8.39
CA LYS A 109 16.75 -12.27 -9.14
C LYS A 109 16.16 -10.90 -8.87
N ASP A 110 15.48 -10.29 -9.86
CA ASP A 110 14.88 -8.97 -9.79
C ASP A 110 13.41 -8.99 -9.36
N ILE A 111 12.90 -10.16 -8.97
CA ILE A 111 11.55 -10.34 -8.41
C ILE A 111 11.65 -10.84 -6.99
N ALA A 112 10.81 -10.33 -6.12
CA ALA A 112 10.67 -10.84 -4.75
C ALA A 112 9.21 -10.87 -4.32
N MET A 113 8.89 -11.85 -3.49
CA MET A 113 7.55 -12.01 -2.91
C MET A 113 7.67 -12.04 -1.39
N TRP A 114 6.80 -11.30 -0.73
CA TRP A 114 6.73 -11.22 0.72
C TRP A 114 5.31 -11.53 1.19
N MET A 115 5.18 -12.25 2.29
CA MET A 115 3.89 -12.54 2.91
C MET A 115 4.00 -12.39 4.42
N GLY A 116 2.99 -11.79 5.04
CA GLY A 116 2.97 -11.63 6.48
C GLY A 116 1.83 -10.75 6.98
N TRP A 117 1.96 -10.32 8.21
CA TRP A 117 1.00 -9.43 8.87
C TRP A 117 1.44 -7.99 8.78
N VAL A 118 0.47 -7.09 8.65
CA VAL A 118 0.69 -5.65 8.78
C VAL A 118 -0.27 -5.12 9.84
N PHE A 119 0.27 -4.35 10.76
CA PHE A 119 -0.45 -3.76 11.89
C PHE A 119 -0.48 -2.24 11.72
N LEU A 120 -1.68 -1.67 11.68
CA LEU A 120 -1.87 -0.24 11.55
C LEU A 120 -2.54 0.28 12.82
N THR A 121 -1.94 1.28 13.45
CA THR A 121 -2.47 1.91 14.66
C THR A 121 -2.86 3.35 14.34
N ASN A 122 -4.10 3.73 14.68
CA ASN A 122 -4.60 5.08 14.45
C ASN A 122 -4.30 6.02 15.65
N LYS A 123 -4.72 7.29 15.52
CA LYS A 123 -4.48 8.30 16.57
C LYS A 123 -5.12 7.97 17.92
N ASP A 124 -6.16 7.15 17.94
CA ASP A 124 -6.86 6.76 19.16
C ASP A 124 -6.29 5.49 19.78
N GLY A 125 -5.25 4.91 19.17
CA GLY A 125 -4.64 3.67 19.62
C GLY A 125 -5.33 2.41 19.14
N ASP A 126 -6.35 2.53 18.28
CA ASP A 126 -7.04 1.37 17.72
C ASP A 126 -6.14 0.67 16.71
N LEU A 127 -6.09 -0.65 16.79
CA LEU A 127 -5.24 -1.49 15.96
C LEU A 127 -6.06 -2.21 14.90
N VAL A 128 -5.61 -2.12 13.64
CA VAL A 128 -6.12 -2.94 12.54
C VAL A 128 -5.01 -3.89 12.12
N LYS A 129 -5.31 -5.18 12.10
CA LYS A 129 -4.41 -6.25 11.64
C LYS A 129 -4.91 -6.75 10.30
N VAL A 130 -4.02 -6.80 9.32
CA VAL A 130 -4.34 -7.33 7.99
C VAL A 130 -3.26 -8.31 7.56
N ASP A 131 -3.63 -9.29 6.73
CA ASP A 131 -2.64 -10.11 6.04
C ASP A 131 -2.36 -9.50 4.68
N LYS A 132 -1.08 -9.53 4.27
CA LYS A 132 -0.67 -9.01 2.99
C LYS A 132 0.27 -9.96 2.26
N SER A 133 0.14 -9.94 0.94
CA SER A 133 1.12 -10.48 0.03
C SER A 133 1.59 -9.34 -0.87
N TRP A 134 2.90 -9.07 -0.87
CA TRP A 134 3.51 -8.09 -1.74
C TRP A 134 4.46 -8.76 -2.72
N GLY A 135 4.33 -8.42 -4.00
CA GLY A 135 5.29 -8.76 -5.03
C GLY A 135 6.04 -7.51 -5.45
N TYR A 136 7.35 -7.64 -5.59
CA TYR A 136 8.24 -6.53 -5.95
C TYR A 136 9.03 -6.85 -7.20
N LYS A 137 9.29 -5.82 -8.00
CA LYS A 137 10.23 -5.89 -9.11
C LYS A 137 11.26 -4.78 -8.95
N LYS A 138 12.53 -5.11 -9.19
CA LYS A 138 13.60 -4.13 -9.17
C LYS A 138 13.63 -3.40 -10.51
N ALA A 139 13.46 -2.08 -10.46
CA ALA A 139 13.51 -1.24 -11.65
C ALA A 139 14.95 -1.09 -12.15
N PRO A 140 15.17 -0.72 -13.44
CA PRO A 140 16.51 -0.46 -13.96
C PRO A 140 17.28 0.58 -13.16
N SER A 141 16.60 1.55 -12.53
CA SER A 141 17.20 2.55 -11.64
C SER A 141 17.70 1.98 -10.30
N GLY A 142 17.34 0.71 -9.99
CA GLY A 142 17.69 0.05 -8.73
C GLY A 142 16.61 0.13 -7.66
N GLU A 143 15.54 0.84 -7.90
CA GLU A 143 14.43 0.97 -6.96
C GLU A 143 13.54 -0.25 -6.95
N LEU A 144 13.07 -0.63 -5.78
CA LEU A 144 12.11 -1.72 -5.63
C LEU A 144 10.70 -1.17 -5.80
N LYS A 145 9.92 -1.77 -6.71
CA LYS A 145 8.55 -1.33 -7.03
C LYS A 145 7.55 -2.46 -6.75
N ILE A 146 6.43 -2.11 -6.14
CA ILE A 146 5.33 -3.05 -5.89
C ILE A 146 4.62 -3.36 -7.21
N ILE A 147 4.49 -4.64 -7.53
CA ILE A 147 3.73 -5.13 -8.71
C ILE A 147 2.54 -6.00 -8.30
N LEU A 148 2.54 -6.50 -7.08
CA LEU A 148 1.44 -7.25 -6.47
C LEU A 148 1.22 -6.72 -5.07
N HIS A 149 -0.03 -6.43 -4.73
CA HIS A 149 -0.43 -6.02 -3.39
C HIS A 149 -1.81 -6.60 -3.08
N HIS A 150 -1.83 -7.72 -2.39
CA HIS A 150 -3.06 -8.36 -1.94
C HIS A 150 -3.19 -8.18 -0.43
N SER A 151 -4.34 -7.71 0.01
CA SER A 151 -4.60 -7.47 1.43
C SER A 151 -6.00 -7.90 1.81
N SER A 152 -6.12 -8.53 2.98
CA SER A 152 -7.42 -8.92 3.52
C SER A 152 -7.42 -8.83 5.04
N LEU A 153 -8.63 -8.80 5.60
CA LEU A 153 -8.81 -8.95 7.05
C LEU A 153 -8.58 -10.42 7.40
N PRO A 154 -8.08 -10.71 8.62
CA PRO A 154 -7.92 -12.11 9.04
C PRO A 154 -9.24 -12.85 9.04
N TYR A 155 -9.21 -14.10 8.63
CA TYR A 155 -10.38 -14.97 8.78
C TYR A 155 -10.69 -15.14 10.27
N GLU A 156 -11.95 -14.99 10.63
CA GLU A 156 -12.42 -15.20 12.01
C GLU A 156 -12.87 -16.65 12.18
N ILE A 157 -12.38 -17.27 13.26
CA ILE A 157 -12.67 -18.68 13.60
C ILE A 157 -13.88 -18.75 14.52
#